data_186a63ae08bc397d20f4a46f9ef53417
#
_entry.id   186a63ae08bc397d20f4a46f9ef53417
#
_cell.length_a   1.000
_cell.length_b   1.000
_cell.length_c   1.000
_cell.angle_alpha   90.00
_cell.angle_beta   90.00
_cell.angle_gamma   90.00
#
_symmetry.space_group_name_H-M   'P 1'
#
loop_
_entity.id
_entity.type
_entity.pdbx_description
1 polymer ?
#
loop_
_entity_poly.entity_id
_entity_poly.type
_entity_poly.pdbx_seq_one_letter_code
_entity_poly.pdbx_strand_id
1 'polypeptide(L)'
;MSLFIRLFQRFTFQKAKGVDIGSEKSKEVQTNEAEFLKAEFNDISISSLPVDSCLILYLETRIEEIRQCLSVKAPLSAIFLIGSTLEGILLGVASKHPAIYNKANSAPQDTKTGKPRNFSEWTLNNFIDVSYEVGFLKEDVKKFSHALRDFRNYIHPYQQMSIGFQPDEHTARICFQVLKAALYQIEQKSKS
;
A
#
# COMPACT_ATOMS: atom_id res chain seq x y z
N MET A 1 -20.56 14.07 4.25
CA MET A 1 -19.31 13.55 4.81
C MET A 1 -19.21 12.08 4.41
N SER A 2 -18.22 11.75 3.55
CA SER A 2 -18.13 10.45 2.88
C SER A 2 -17.96 9.28 3.87
N LEU A 3 -18.55 8.13 3.53
CA LEU A 3 -18.43 6.86 4.28
C LEU A 3 -16.95 6.51 4.55
N PHE A 4 -16.06 6.91 3.64
CA PHE A 4 -14.61 6.73 3.72
C PHE A 4 -13.99 7.46 4.93
N ILE A 5 -14.43 8.69 5.21
CA ILE A 5 -13.96 9.47 6.38
C ILE A 5 -14.43 8.79 7.68
N ARG A 6 -15.63 8.20 7.71
CA ARG A 6 -16.16 7.48 8.88
C ARG A 6 -15.45 6.14 9.13
N LEU A 7 -15.07 5.42 8.07
CA LEU A 7 -14.27 4.19 8.19
C LEU A 7 -12.86 4.50 8.69
N PHE A 8 -12.24 5.54 8.16
CA PHE A 8 -10.89 5.96 8.57
C PHE A 8 -10.88 6.45 10.03
N GLN A 9 -11.90 7.21 10.46
CA GLN A 9 -12.05 7.65 11.86
C GLN A 9 -12.30 6.48 12.82
N ARG A 10 -12.99 5.41 12.42
CA ARG A 10 -13.18 4.22 13.27
C ARG A 10 -11.87 3.44 13.49
N PHE A 11 -11.02 3.36 12.49
CA PHE A 11 -9.72 2.66 12.59
C PHE A 11 -8.72 3.40 13.47
N THR A 12 -8.71 4.73 13.44
CA THR A 12 -7.82 5.54 14.30
C THR A 12 -8.32 5.61 15.74
N PHE A 13 -9.63 5.52 16.00
CA PHE A 13 -10.21 5.66 17.33
C PHE A 13 -10.06 4.41 18.24
N GLN A 14 -9.86 3.22 17.68
CA GLN A 14 -9.68 2.00 18.50
C GLN A 14 -8.25 1.83 19.06
N LYS A 15 -7.26 2.58 18.55
CA LYS A 15 -5.87 2.53 19.05
C LYS A 15 -5.49 3.66 20.01
N ALA A 16 -6.33 4.66 20.17
CA ALA A 16 -6.05 5.85 21.00
C ALA A 16 -6.82 5.84 22.33
N LYS A 17 -6.65 4.81 23.16
CA LYS A 17 -6.88 4.95 24.59
C LYS A 17 -5.52 5.04 25.28
N GLY A 18 -5.10 6.28 25.54
CA GLY A 18 -4.02 6.65 26.41
C GLY A 18 -2.78 7.16 25.69
N VAL A 19 -2.77 8.42 25.30
CA VAL A 19 -1.70 9.40 25.49
C VAL A 19 -2.21 10.73 24.90
N ASP A 20 -2.25 11.75 25.72
CA ASP A 20 -2.48 13.15 25.33
C ASP A 20 -1.22 13.64 24.60
N ILE A 21 -1.24 13.68 23.26
CA ILE A 21 -0.16 14.24 22.45
C ILE A 21 -0.69 15.47 21.75
N GLY A 22 -0.10 16.60 22.11
CA GLY A 22 -0.47 17.96 21.83
C GLY A 22 -0.95 18.28 20.40
N SER A 23 -1.74 19.33 20.32
CA SER A 23 -2.51 19.85 19.20
C SER A 23 -1.75 20.11 17.87
N GLU A 24 -0.43 20.12 17.88
CA GLU A 24 0.39 20.37 16.68
C GLU A 24 0.54 19.14 15.79
N LYS A 25 0.72 17.94 16.37
CA LYS A 25 0.83 16.69 15.59
C LYS A 25 -0.46 16.32 14.85
N SER A 26 -1.62 16.66 15.39
CA SER A 26 -2.91 16.38 14.73
C SER A 26 -3.17 17.27 13.50
N LYS A 27 -2.64 18.50 13.49
CA LYS A 27 -2.75 19.43 12.35
C LYS A 27 -1.84 18.99 11.19
N GLU A 28 -0.63 18.57 11.48
CA GLU A 28 0.34 18.12 10.46
C GLU A 28 -0.12 16.85 9.76
N VAL A 29 -0.70 15.88 10.49
CA VAL A 29 -1.28 14.66 9.92
C VAL A 29 -2.48 14.96 9.03
N GLN A 30 -3.37 15.88 9.42
CA GLN A 30 -4.54 16.27 8.62
C GLN A 30 -4.15 17.02 7.34
N THR A 31 -3.09 17.84 7.38
CA THR A 31 -2.58 18.56 6.22
C THR A 31 -2.01 17.61 5.19
N ASN A 32 -1.20 16.62 5.62
CA ASN A 32 -0.62 15.62 4.75
C ASN A 32 -1.66 14.73 4.06
N GLU A 33 -2.73 14.33 4.77
CA GLU A 33 -3.82 13.55 4.17
C GLU A 33 -4.60 14.35 3.12
N ALA A 34 -4.88 15.62 3.39
CA ALA A 34 -5.57 16.49 2.43
C ALA A 34 -4.72 16.79 1.19
N GLU A 35 -3.42 16.97 1.36
CA GLU A 35 -2.46 17.16 0.28
C GLU A 35 -2.31 15.89 -0.56
N PHE A 36 -2.22 14.73 0.05
CA PHE A 36 -2.18 13.44 -0.64
C PHE A 36 -3.41 13.23 -1.55
N LEU A 37 -4.60 13.51 -1.03
CA LEU A 37 -5.84 13.35 -1.81
C LEU A 37 -5.99 14.36 -2.96
N LYS A 38 -5.26 15.47 -2.91
CA LYS A 38 -5.22 16.48 -3.97
C LYS A 38 -4.06 16.29 -4.95
N ALA A 39 -3.07 15.47 -4.61
CA ALA A 39 -1.91 15.24 -5.47
C ALA A 39 -2.34 14.53 -6.75
N GLU A 40 -2.08 15.17 -7.89
CA GLU A 40 -2.18 14.54 -9.21
C GLU A 40 -0.88 13.77 -9.45
N PHE A 41 -0.94 12.45 -9.30
CA PHE A 41 0.16 11.58 -9.70
C PHE A 41 0.07 11.36 -11.21
N ASN A 42 1.12 11.75 -11.93
CA ASN A 42 1.27 11.51 -13.37
C ASN A 42 1.17 10.01 -13.69
N ASP A 43 1.06 9.69 -14.98
CA ASP A 43 1.01 8.29 -15.41
C ASP A 43 2.20 7.49 -14.88
N ILE A 44 1.91 6.24 -14.54
CA ILE A 44 2.88 5.34 -13.92
C ILE A 44 4.01 5.05 -14.90
N SER A 45 5.25 5.40 -14.53
CA SER A 45 6.44 4.89 -15.19
C SER A 45 7.00 3.72 -14.38
N ILE A 46 6.86 2.50 -14.93
CA ILE A 46 7.34 1.27 -14.27
C ILE A 46 8.81 1.01 -14.61
N SER A 47 9.27 1.48 -15.76
CA SER A 47 10.62 1.22 -16.28
C SER A 47 11.76 1.77 -15.40
N SER A 48 11.46 2.75 -14.54
CA SER A 48 12.42 3.39 -13.63
C SER A 48 12.43 2.78 -12.22
N LEU A 49 11.60 1.77 -11.95
CA LEU A 49 11.55 1.13 -10.65
C LEU A 49 12.79 0.27 -10.40
N PRO A 50 13.29 0.21 -9.14
CA PRO A 50 14.39 -0.65 -8.76
C PRO A 50 13.92 -2.11 -8.57
N VAL A 51 13.47 -2.72 -9.65
CA VAL A 51 13.01 -4.11 -9.70
C VAL A 51 13.76 -4.87 -10.80
N ASP A 52 13.57 -6.18 -10.86
CA ASP A 52 14.13 -6.98 -11.93
C ASP A 52 13.47 -6.60 -13.27
N SER A 53 14.30 -6.48 -14.33
CA SER A 53 13.79 -6.14 -15.66
C SER A 53 12.77 -7.14 -16.21
N CYS A 54 12.90 -8.41 -15.84
CA CYS A 54 11.92 -9.44 -16.21
C CYS A 54 10.55 -9.19 -15.58
N LEU A 55 10.49 -8.52 -14.42
CA LEU A 55 9.23 -8.20 -13.74
C LEU A 55 8.48 -7.05 -14.42
N ILE A 56 9.18 -6.14 -15.09
CA ILE A 56 8.61 -4.91 -15.66
C ILE A 56 7.46 -5.21 -16.62
N LEU A 57 7.64 -6.14 -17.55
CA LEU A 57 6.61 -6.52 -18.51
C LEU A 57 5.34 -7.06 -17.83
N TYR A 58 5.48 -7.85 -16.78
CA TYR A 58 4.35 -8.35 -16.00
C TYR A 58 3.64 -7.22 -15.26
N LEU A 59 4.38 -6.25 -14.71
CA LEU A 59 3.80 -5.09 -14.03
C LEU A 59 3.05 -4.19 -15.01
N GLU A 60 3.60 -3.93 -16.21
CA GLU A 60 2.91 -3.16 -17.26
C GLU A 60 1.60 -3.83 -17.66
N THR A 61 1.63 -5.14 -17.93
CA THR A 61 0.41 -5.92 -18.25
C THR A 61 -0.61 -5.81 -17.11
N ARG A 62 -0.16 -5.91 -15.86
CA ARG A 62 -1.04 -5.83 -14.69
C ARG A 62 -1.68 -4.46 -14.54
N ILE A 63 -0.93 -3.38 -14.80
CA ILE A 63 -1.47 -2.01 -14.78
C ILE A 63 -2.54 -1.83 -15.86
N GLU A 64 -2.33 -2.40 -17.04
CA GLU A 64 -3.34 -2.35 -18.10
C GLU A 64 -4.61 -3.12 -17.73
N GLU A 65 -4.50 -4.30 -17.13
CA GLU A 65 -5.65 -5.05 -16.60
C GLU A 65 -6.41 -4.24 -15.54
N ILE A 66 -5.69 -3.53 -14.65
CA ILE A 66 -6.33 -2.64 -13.65
C ILE A 66 -7.13 -1.54 -14.35
N ARG A 67 -6.57 -0.88 -15.37
CA ARG A 67 -7.26 0.15 -16.13
C ARG A 67 -8.53 -0.39 -16.80
N GLN A 68 -8.46 -1.59 -17.37
CA GLN A 68 -9.60 -2.26 -17.99
C GLN A 68 -10.69 -2.56 -16.93
N CYS A 69 -10.33 -3.10 -15.76
CA CYS A 69 -11.28 -3.33 -14.68
C CYS A 69 -11.97 -2.03 -14.22
N LEU A 70 -11.22 -0.93 -14.14
CA LEU A 70 -11.77 0.37 -13.78
C LEU A 70 -12.72 0.92 -14.88
N SER A 71 -12.40 0.69 -16.16
CA SER A 71 -13.20 1.16 -17.28
C SER A 71 -14.57 0.45 -17.38
N VAL A 72 -14.59 -0.85 -17.08
CA VAL A 72 -15.82 -1.67 -17.09
C VAL A 72 -16.54 -1.69 -15.73
N LYS A 73 -16.11 -0.84 -14.78
CA LYS A 73 -16.72 -0.72 -13.44
C LYS A 73 -16.72 -2.03 -12.65
N ALA A 74 -15.60 -2.76 -12.67
CA ALA A 74 -15.36 -3.95 -11.88
C ALA A 74 -14.48 -3.64 -10.65
N PRO A 75 -15.03 -2.95 -9.60
CA PRO A 75 -14.22 -2.37 -8.53
C PRO A 75 -13.49 -3.43 -7.70
N LEU A 76 -14.14 -4.54 -7.41
CA LEU A 76 -13.54 -5.60 -6.60
C LEU A 76 -12.33 -6.23 -7.31
N SER A 77 -12.47 -6.54 -8.60
CA SER A 77 -11.36 -7.06 -9.43
C SER A 77 -10.20 -6.07 -9.51
N ALA A 78 -10.51 -4.78 -9.72
CA ALA A 78 -9.49 -3.73 -9.74
C ALA A 78 -8.71 -3.68 -8.41
N ILE A 79 -9.39 -3.70 -7.27
CA ILE A 79 -8.75 -3.64 -5.94
C ILE A 79 -7.82 -4.85 -5.72
N PHE A 80 -8.25 -6.06 -6.13
CA PHE A 80 -7.40 -7.25 -6.01
C PHE A 80 -6.13 -7.15 -6.85
N LEU A 81 -6.27 -6.70 -8.10
CA LEU A 81 -5.14 -6.50 -8.99
C LEU A 81 -4.20 -5.42 -8.45
N ILE A 82 -4.74 -4.29 -7.97
CA ILE A 82 -3.96 -3.20 -7.37
C ILE A 82 -3.16 -3.69 -6.16
N GLY A 83 -3.81 -4.41 -5.23
CA GLY A 83 -3.14 -4.94 -4.04
C GLY A 83 -2.06 -5.97 -4.37
N SER A 84 -2.33 -6.87 -5.31
CA SER A 84 -1.36 -7.86 -5.79
C SER A 84 -0.18 -7.20 -6.53
N THR A 85 -0.44 -6.15 -7.31
CA THR A 85 0.60 -5.39 -8.01
C THR A 85 1.51 -4.66 -7.02
N LEU A 86 0.94 -4.00 -6.01
CA LEU A 86 1.71 -3.35 -4.94
C LEU A 86 2.62 -4.36 -4.22
N GLU A 87 2.10 -5.53 -3.88
CA GLU A 87 2.87 -6.59 -3.23
C GLU A 87 4.05 -7.05 -4.11
N GLY A 88 3.79 -7.29 -5.39
CA GLY A 88 4.83 -7.70 -6.35
C GLY A 88 5.93 -6.64 -6.52
N ILE A 89 5.56 -5.36 -6.55
CA ILE A 89 6.52 -4.25 -6.63
C ILE A 89 7.38 -4.17 -5.37
N LEU A 90 6.77 -4.21 -4.18
CA LEU A 90 7.51 -4.13 -2.92
C LEU A 90 8.41 -5.34 -2.70
N LEU A 91 7.97 -6.55 -3.12
CA LEU A 91 8.82 -7.73 -3.15
C LEU A 91 10.01 -7.55 -4.12
N GLY A 92 9.77 -7.00 -5.31
CA GLY A 92 10.83 -6.69 -6.28
C GLY A 92 11.87 -5.73 -5.72
N VAL A 93 11.41 -4.64 -5.09
CA VAL A 93 12.29 -3.66 -4.41
C VAL A 93 13.09 -4.32 -3.28
N ALA A 94 12.44 -5.11 -2.42
CA ALA A 94 13.11 -5.85 -1.34
C ALA A 94 14.18 -6.80 -1.88
N SER A 95 13.89 -7.48 -2.99
CA SER A 95 14.82 -8.39 -3.65
C SER A 95 16.06 -7.71 -4.23
N LYS A 96 15.94 -6.43 -4.62
CA LYS A 96 17.09 -5.61 -5.06
C LYS A 96 17.89 -5.02 -3.89
N HIS A 97 17.26 -4.89 -2.72
CA HIS A 97 17.85 -4.26 -1.54
C HIS A 97 17.83 -5.19 -0.29
N PRO A 98 18.21 -6.48 -0.40
CA PRO A 98 18.01 -7.46 0.66
C PRO A 98 18.73 -7.10 1.95
N ALA A 99 19.88 -6.43 1.88
CA ALA A 99 20.67 -6.10 3.04
C ALA A 99 19.96 -5.11 3.98
N ILE A 100 19.28 -4.08 3.43
CA ILE A 100 18.56 -3.09 4.24
C ILE A 100 17.21 -3.63 4.71
N TYR A 101 16.50 -4.39 3.87
CA TYR A 101 15.21 -4.98 4.23
C TYR A 101 15.36 -6.01 5.35
N ASN A 102 16.36 -6.90 5.28
CA ASN A 102 16.58 -7.92 6.31
C ASN A 102 17.11 -7.35 7.64
N LYS A 103 17.68 -6.15 7.65
CA LYS A 103 18.16 -5.48 8.87
C LYS A 103 17.11 -4.58 9.53
N ALA A 104 15.98 -4.32 8.86
CA ALA A 104 14.92 -3.48 9.40
C ALA A 104 14.32 -4.10 10.66
N ASN A 105 13.95 -3.25 11.64
CA ASN A 105 13.34 -3.73 12.89
C ASN A 105 11.97 -4.39 12.65
N SER A 106 11.23 -3.92 11.64
CA SER A 106 9.93 -4.46 11.22
C SER A 106 10.05 -5.74 10.38
N ALA A 107 11.27 -6.19 10.02
CA ALA A 107 11.46 -7.39 9.23
C ALA A 107 10.97 -8.62 10.01
N PRO A 108 10.09 -9.46 9.42
CA PRO A 108 9.60 -10.65 10.10
C PRO A 108 10.74 -11.65 10.32
N GLN A 109 10.87 -12.12 11.55
CA GLN A 109 11.91 -13.05 11.95
C GLN A 109 11.33 -14.46 12.15
N ASP A 110 12.14 -15.45 11.85
CA ASP A 110 11.87 -16.82 12.22
C ASP A 110 12.06 -16.97 13.74
N THR A 111 11.02 -17.42 14.43
CA THR A 111 11.01 -17.53 15.90
C THR A 111 11.99 -18.54 16.48
N LYS A 112 12.46 -19.51 15.67
CA LYS A 112 13.37 -20.55 16.09
C LYS A 112 14.84 -20.14 15.91
N THR A 113 15.12 -19.43 14.82
CA THR A 113 16.51 -19.11 14.43
C THR A 113 16.87 -17.65 14.72
N GLY A 114 15.91 -16.77 14.96
CA GLY A 114 16.10 -15.32 15.07
C GLY A 114 16.57 -14.65 13.79
N LYS A 115 16.57 -15.35 12.65
CA LYS A 115 16.95 -14.80 11.35
C LYS A 115 15.75 -14.24 10.61
N PRO A 116 15.94 -13.24 9.73
CA PRO A 116 14.87 -12.77 8.85
C PRO A 116 14.31 -13.92 8.02
N ARG A 117 12.98 -13.96 7.86
CA ARG A 117 12.30 -14.93 6.98
C ARG A 117 12.62 -14.63 5.51
N ASN A 118 12.48 -15.64 4.66
CA ASN A 118 12.57 -15.44 3.22
C ASN A 118 11.48 -14.48 2.75
N PHE A 119 11.75 -13.64 1.74
CA PHE A 119 10.78 -12.69 1.22
C PHE A 119 9.51 -13.37 0.66
N SER A 120 9.60 -14.62 0.20
CA SER A 120 8.43 -15.41 -0.22
C SER A 120 7.44 -15.74 0.92
N GLU A 121 7.87 -15.58 2.16
CA GLU A 121 7.05 -15.79 3.37
C GLU A 121 6.51 -14.48 3.93
N TRP A 122 6.92 -13.35 3.36
CA TRP A 122 6.45 -12.05 3.81
C TRP A 122 5.05 -11.76 3.27
N THR A 123 4.25 -11.14 4.09
CA THR A 123 2.94 -10.63 3.70
C THR A 123 3.07 -9.20 3.15
N LEU A 124 2.06 -8.74 2.42
CA LEU A 124 1.97 -7.34 2.00
C LEU A 124 2.13 -6.37 3.18
N ASN A 125 1.61 -6.73 4.37
CA ASN A 125 1.79 -5.93 5.59
C ASN A 125 3.28 -5.76 5.95
N ASN A 126 4.04 -6.86 5.92
CA ASN A 126 5.47 -6.80 6.22
C ASN A 126 6.21 -5.93 5.21
N PHE A 127 5.91 -6.08 3.92
CA PHE A 127 6.51 -5.25 2.88
C PHE A 127 6.20 -3.77 3.04
N ILE A 128 4.97 -3.39 3.38
CA ILE A 128 4.59 -2.00 3.62
C ILE A 128 5.36 -1.41 4.81
N ASP A 129 5.37 -2.11 5.94
CA ASP A 129 6.01 -1.63 7.17
C ASP A 129 7.51 -1.48 7.00
N VAL A 130 8.17 -2.49 6.42
CA VAL A 130 9.62 -2.43 6.17
C VAL A 130 9.97 -1.38 5.12
N SER A 131 9.20 -1.27 4.02
CA SER A 131 9.45 -0.25 3.00
C SER A 131 9.33 1.17 3.54
N TYR A 132 8.44 1.40 4.51
CA TYR A 132 8.39 2.66 5.25
C TYR A 132 9.63 2.85 6.13
N GLU A 133 10.02 1.85 6.93
CA GLU A 133 11.17 1.94 7.83
C GLU A 133 12.47 2.23 7.07
N VAL A 134 12.68 1.61 5.91
CA VAL A 134 13.89 1.81 5.08
C VAL A 134 13.77 3.01 4.12
N GLY A 135 12.64 3.74 4.15
CA GLY A 135 12.46 5.02 3.47
C GLY A 135 12.06 4.95 1.99
N PHE A 136 11.57 3.81 1.50
CA PHE A 136 10.94 3.73 0.16
C PHE A 136 9.50 4.26 0.15
N LEU A 137 8.79 4.16 1.27
CA LEU A 137 7.46 4.72 1.44
C LEU A 137 7.48 5.78 2.54
N LYS A 138 6.69 6.84 2.37
CA LYS A 138 6.41 7.82 3.43
C LYS A 138 5.20 7.38 4.24
N GLU A 139 4.96 8.05 5.37
CA GLU A 139 3.92 7.66 6.33
C GLU A 139 2.51 7.72 5.75
N ASP A 140 2.22 8.70 4.91
CA ASP A 140 0.95 8.84 4.20
C ASP A 140 0.65 7.63 3.31
N VAL A 141 1.58 7.29 2.42
CA VAL A 141 1.45 6.13 1.52
C VAL A 141 1.41 4.82 2.31
N LYS A 142 2.20 4.69 3.38
CA LYS A 142 2.12 3.54 4.30
C LYS A 142 0.71 3.33 4.81
N LYS A 143 0.08 4.37 5.38
CA LYS A 143 -1.27 4.30 5.94
C LYS A 143 -2.31 3.91 4.90
N PHE A 144 -2.27 4.53 3.72
CA PHE A 144 -3.19 4.21 2.63
C PHE A 144 -2.94 2.82 2.05
N SER A 145 -1.69 2.34 2.02
CA SER A 145 -1.36 0.99 1.57
C SER A 145 -1.91 -0.08 2.52
N HIS A 146 -1.94 0.19 3.84
CA HIS A 146 -2.61 -0.70 4.78
C HIS A 146 -4.12 -0.76 4.55
N ALA A 147 -4.78 0.37 4.26
CA ALA A 147 -6.19 0.39 3.90
C ALA A 147 -6.46 -0.39 2.61
N LEU A 148 -5.61 -0.23 1.58
CA LEU A 148 -5.68 -1.02 0.35
C LEU A 148 -5.55 -2.52 0.63
N ARG A 149 -4.61 -2.94 1.47
CA ARG A 149 -4.46 -4.34 1.88
C ARG A 149 -5.75 -4.87 2.53
N ASP A 150 -6.39 -4.09 3.39
CA ASP A 150 -7.63 -4.49 4.04
C ASP A 150 -8.76 -4.68 3.04
N PHE A 151 -8.89 -3.80 2.04
CA PHE A 151 -9.85 -3.97 0.95
C PHE A 151 -9.55 -5.20 0.08
N ARG A 152 -8.27 -5.53 -0.16
CA ARG A 152 -7.88 -6.75 -0.89
C ARG A 152 -8.36 -8.02 -0.19
N ASN A 153 -8.47 -8.03 1.12
CA ASN A 153 -8.93 -9.21 1.86
C ASN A 153 -10.41 -9.57 1.59
N TYR A 154 -11.18 -8.66 0.96
CA TYR A 154 -12.56 -8.94 0.52
C TYR A 154 -12.66 -9.91 -0.67
N ILE A 155 -11.52 -10.46 -1.15
CA ILE A 155 -11.51 -11.59 -2.09
C ILE A 155 -12.26 -12.81 -1.53
N HIS A 156 -12.33 -12.91 -0.18
CA HIS A 156 -13.08 -13.98 0.48
C HIS A 156 -14.54 -13.53 0.68
N PRO A 157 -15.52 -14.11 -0.06
CA PRO A 157 -16.92 -13.69 0.03
C PRO A 157 -17.49 -13.72 1.45
N TYR A 158 -17.08 -14.70 2.25
CA TYR A 158 -17.51 -14.81 3.64
C TYR A 158 -17.03 -13.63 4.49
N GLN A 159 -15.80 -13.18 4.29
CA GLN A 159 -15.26 -12.02 4.99
C GLN A 159 -15.93 -10.74 4.54
N GLN A 160 -16.17 -10.58 3.24
CA GLN A 160 -16.94 -9.47 2.69
C GLN A 160 -18.34 -9.40 3.30
N MET A 161 -19.05 -10.53 3.37
CA MET A 161 -20.36 -10.65 3.96
C MET A 161 -20.34 -10.28 5.46
N SER A 162 -19.37 -10.77 6.22
CA SER A 162 -19.29 -10.51 7.67
C SER A 162 -19.02 -9.05 8.02
N ILE A 163 -18.28 -8.33 7.16
CA ILE A 163 -17.98 -6.90 7.33
C ILE A 163 -19.13 -6.02 6.80
N GLY A 164 -19.97 -6.53 5.90
CA GLY A 164 -21.08 -5.80 5.30
C GLY A 164 -20.66 -4.61 4.43
N PHE A 165 -19.43 -4.64 3.88
CA PHE A 165 -18.90 -3.57 3.04
C PHE A 165 -18.66 -4.06 1.61
N GLN A 166 -19.23 -3.36 0.64
CA GLN A 166 -19.01 -3.60 -0.77
C GLN A 166 -18.25 -2.41 -1.39
N PRO A 167 -17.01 -2.61 -1.85
CA PRO A 167 -16.27 -1.57 -2.53
C PRO A 167 -16.98 -1.10 -3.79
N ASP A 168 -17.02 0.20 -3.98
CA ASP A 168 -17.55 0.84 -5.18
C ASP A 168 -16.44 1.31 -6.14
N GLU A 169 -16.84 1.91 -7.26
CA GLU A 169 -15.93 2.47 -8.26
C GLU A 169 -15.02 3.54 -7.65
N HIS A 170 -15.52 4.38 -6.74
CA HIS A 170 -14.72 5.43 -6.10
C HIS A 170 -13.64 4.83 -5.21
N THR A 171 -13.98 3.79 -4.45
CA THR A 171 -13.01 3.05 -3.63
C THR A 171 -11.90 2.46 -4.48
N ALA A 172 -12.23 1.84 -5.62
CA ALA A 172 -11.23 1.27 -6.53
C ALA A 172 -10.31 2.34 -7.13
N ARG A 173 -10.85 3.51 -7.52
CA ARG A 173 -10.05 4.64 -8.01
C ARG A 173 -9.11 5.20 -6.95
N ILE A 174 -9.55 5.31 -5.70
CA ILE A 174 -8.68 5.71 -4.58
C ILE A 174 -7.56 4.69 -4.40
N CYS A 175 -7.86 3.39 -4.39
CA CYS A 175 -6.84 2.35 -4.32
C CYS A 175 -5.80 2.47 -5.45
N PHE A 176 -6.22 2.82 -6.66
CA PHE A 176 -5.32 3.03 -7.78
C PHE A 176 -4.40 4.25 -7.57
N GLN A 177 -4.92 5.34 -6.99
CA GLN A 177 -4.08 6.49 -6.63
C GLN A 177 -3.05 6.13 -5.55
N VAL A 178 -3.40 5.28 -4.59
CA VAL A 178 -2.45 4.77 -3.59
C VAL A 178 -1.31 4.00 -4.26
N LEU A 179 -1.61 3.14 -5.23
CA LEU A 179 -0.58 2.43 -5.99
C LEU A 179 0.32 3.41 -6.74
N LYS A 180 -0.25 4.41 -7.44
CA LYS A 180 0.52 5.45 -8.13
C LYS A 180 1.46 6.21 -7.19
N ALA A 181 0.96 6.59 -6.02
CA ALA A 181 1.74 7.29 -5.01
C ALA A 181 2.92 6.43 -4.49
N ALA A 182 2.68 5.14 -4.26
CA ALA A 182 3.74 4.21 -3.85
C ALA A 182 4.83 4.11 -4.92
N LEU A 183 4.45 3.94 -6.18
CA LEU A 183 5.39 3.90 -7.32
C LEU A 183 6.22 5.17 -7.42
N TYR A 184 5.58 6.33 -7.33
CA TYR A 184 6.26 7.61 -7.36
C TYR A 184 7.30 7.74 -6.23
N GLN A 185 6.95 7.38 -4.99
CA GLN A 185 7.86 7.47 -3.86
C GLN A 185 9.05 6.50 -4.00
N ILE A 186 8.80 5.28 -4.47
CA ILE A 186 9.86 4.28 -4.74
C ILE A 186 10.82 4.80 -5.82
N GLU A 187 10.30 5.36 -6.91
CA GLU A 187 11.11 5.95 -7.97
C GLU A 187 11.99 7.10 -7.47
N GLN A 188 11.41 8.04 -6.70
CA GLN A 188 12.17 9.17 -6.14
C GLN A 188 13.29 8.71 -5.21
N LYS A 189 13.03 7.69 -4.38
CA LYS A 189 14.04 7.13 -3.49
C LYS A 189 15.18 6.45 -4.25
N SER A 190 14.90 5.88 -5.41
CA SER A 190 15.91 5.21 -6.23
C SER A 190 16.84 6.18 -6.96
N LYS A 191 16.43 7.43 -7.11
CA LYS A 191 17.21 8.51 -7.76
C LYS A 191 18.06 9.29 -6.77
N SER A 192 17.85 9.12 -5.48
CA SER A 192 18.55 9.82 -4.38
C SER A 192 19.68 8.99 -3.82
#